data_b224ce1cf3c7ba94e7b6ac1512688868
#
_entry.id   b224ce1cf3c7ba94e7b6ac1512688868
#
_cell.length_a   1.000
_cell.length_b   1.000
_cell.length_c   1.000
_cell.angle_alpha   90.00
_cell.angle_beta   90.00
_cell.angle_gamma   90.00
#
_symmetry.space_group_name_H-M   'P 1'
#
loop_
_entity.id
_entity.type
_entity.pdbx_description
1 polymer ?
#
loop_
_entity_poly.entity_id
_entity_poly.type
_entity_poly.pdbx_seq_one_letter_code
_entity_poly.pdbx_strand_id
1 'polypeptide(L)'
;MAERSPTGRELTLRGVILGVLITLVFTAANVFFGLKAGLTFATSIPAAVISMAVLRGFKGMTIQENNIVQTIASAAGTLSAIIFVLPGLVIIGWWSGFPYWASTAICAFGGVLGVMYSIPLRRALVTQSDLPYPEGVACAEVLKVGGGDSAEAAAVEESRDGLRAVVWGSIVSSVFAVIVATRVFASDVVRYFRVGERG
;
A
#
# COMPACT_ATOMS: atom_id res chain seq x y z
N MET A 1 1.23 -35.58 -4.38
CA MET A 1 2.72 -35.43 -4.39
C MET A 1 2.98 -33.96 -4.22
N ALA A 2 3.46 -33.53 -3.06
CA ALA A 2 3.81 -32.14 -2.82
C ALA A 2 5.16 -31.88 -3.51
N GLU A 3 5.12 -31.14 -4.60
CA GLU A 3 6.29 -30.61 -5.28
C GLU A 3 7.01 -29.67 -4.31
N ARG A 4 8.19 -30.09 -3.86
CA ARG A 4 9.08 -29.22 -3.09
C ARG A 4 9.54 -28.11 -4.04
N SER A 5 8.93 -26.95 -3.92
CA SER A 5 9.48 -25.75 -4.54
C SER A 5 10.93 -25.55 -4.11
N PRO A 6 11.83 -25.15 -5.01
CA PRO A 6 13.23 -24.91 -4.68
C PRO A 6 13.29 -23.88 -3.56
N THR A 7 14.04 -24.19 -2.51
CA THR A 7 14.29 -23.33 -1.34
C THR A 7 15.05 -22.06 -1.77
N GLY A 8 14.37 -21.16 -2.47
CA GLY A 8 14.84 -19.79 -2.65
C GLY A 8 14.81 -19.11 -1.27
N ARG A 9 15.84 -18.37 -0.93
CA ARG A 9 15.84 -17.55 0.29
C ARG A 9 14.68 -16.55 0.19
N GLU A 10 13.63 -16.77 0.95
CA GLU A 10 12.46 -15.90 0.97
C GLU A 10 12.82 -14.51 1.51
N LEU A 11 13.54 -14.46 2.63
CA LEU A 11 14.05 -13.23 3.23
C LEU A 11 15.45 -12.90 2.68
N THR A 12 15.50 -11.90 1.81
CA THR A 12 16.76 -11.34 1.32
C THR A 12 16.97 -9.94 1.88
N LEU A 13 18.20 -9.59 2.20
CA LEU A 13 18.53 -8.26 2.72
C LEU A 13 18.09 -7.15 1.72
N ARG A 14 18.30 -7.37 0.42
CA ARG A 14 17.88 -6.43 -0.63
C ARG A 14 16.35 -6.27 -0.67
N GLY A 15 15.59 -7.36 -0.50
CA GLY A 15 14.13 -7.31 -0.42
C GLY A 15 13.66 -6.53 0.79
N VAL A 16 14.24 -6.75 1.97
CA VAL A 16 13.91 -5.99 3.18
C VAL A 16 14.20 -4.51 3.01
N ILE A 17 15.38 -4.14 2.50
CA ILE A 17 15.75 -2.74 2.26
C ILE A 17 14.78 -2.09 1.28
N LEU A 18 14.48 -2.75 0.17
CA LEU A 18 13.54 -2.24 -0.82
C LEU A 18 12.13 -2.08 -0.24
N GLY A 19 11.66 -3.08 0.52
CA GLY A 19 10.37 -3.01 1.22
C GLY A 19 10.29 -1.83 2.18
N VAL A 20 11.32 -1.60 2.98
CA VAL A 20 11.40 -0.46 3.90
C VAL A 20 11.39 0.87 3.15
N LEU A 21 12.16 1.00 2.06
CA LEU A 21 12.18 2.22 1.25
C LEU A 21 10.80 2.53 0.65
N ILE A 22 10.14 1.52 0.07
CA ILE A 22 8.78 1.67 -0.46
C ILE A 22 7.80 2.02 0.66
N THR A 23 7.92 1.40 1.84
CA THR A 23 7.09 1.71 3.01
C THR A 23 7.22 3.17 3.42
N LEU A 24 8.43 3.71 3.48
CA LEU A 24 8.66 5.11 3.84
C LEU A 24 7.96 6.08 2.87
N VAL A 25 8.11 5.83 1.56
CA VAL A 25 7.48 6.65 0.52
C VAL A 25 5.96 6.57 0.60
N PHE A 26 5.41 5.38 0.69
CA PHE A 26 3.96 5.20 0.76
C PHE A 26 3.35 5.65 2.08
N THR A 27 4.06 5.52 3.19
CA THR A 27 3.62 6.08 4.47
C THR A 27 3.52 7.61 4.37
N ALA A 28 4.54 8.27 3.84
CA ALA A 28 4.50 9.72 3.65
C ALA A 28 3.34 10.14 2.74
N ALA A 29 3.10 9.41 1.64
CA ALA A 29 1.98 9.67 0.75
C ALA A 29 0.62 9.44 1.44
N ASN A 30 0.46 8.34 2.18
CA ASN A 30 -0.78 8.07 2.92
C ASN A 30 -1.04 9.09 4.03
N VAL A 31 0.00 9.55 4.75
CA VAL A 31 -0.13 10.62 5.75
C VAL A 31 -0.61 11.91 5.08
N PHE A 32 0.01 12.28 3.95
CA PHE A 32 -0.39 13.48 3.23
C PHE A 32 -1.85 13.42 2.74
N PHE A 33 -2.24 12.31 2.10
CA PHE A 33 -3.61 12.13 1.63
C PHE A 33 -4.60 12.00 2.78
N GLY A 34 -4.25 11.28 3.84
CA GLY A 34 -5.08 11.13 5.02
C GLY A 34 -5.41 12.46 5.68
N LEU A 35 -4.42 13.32 5.88
CA LEU A 35 -4.60 14.62 6.50
C LEU A 35 -5.26 15.65 5.57
N LYS A 36 -5.02 15.56 4.25
CA LYS A 36 -5.56 16.53 3.29
C LYS A 36 -6.95 16.17 2.78
N ALA A 37 -7.19 14.91 2.48
CA ALA A 37 -8.41 14.44 1.82
C ALA A 37 -9.27 13.51 2.69
N GLY A 38 -8.78 13.12 3.87
CA GLY A 38 -9.46 12.15 4.73
C GLY A 38 -9.50 10.72 4.14
N LEU A 39 -8.65 10.44 3.16
CA LEU A 39 -8.61 9.18 2.43
C LEU A 39 -7.22 8.55 2.51
N THR A 40 -7.19 7.24 2.51
CA THR A 40 -5.97 6.44 2.38
C THR A 40 -6.12 5.45 1.25
N PHE A 41 -5.04 4.96 0.71
CA PHE A 41 -5.05 3.98 -0.38
C PHE A 41 -4.30 2.70 0.00
N ALA A 42 -4.76 1.59 -0.58
CA ALA A 42 -4.09 0.30 -0.43
C ALA A 42 -2.74 0.32 -1.16
N THR A 43 -1.68 -0.07 -0.47
CA THR A 43 -0.30 0.00 -0.97
C THR A 43 0.23 -1.34 -1.49
N SER A 44 -0.51 -2.44 -1.28
CA SER A 44 -0.09 -3.79 -1.61
C SER A 44 0.19 -4.00 -3.11
N ILE A 45 -0.78 -3.67 -3.96
CA ILE A 45 -0.64 -3.87 -5.42
C ILE A 45 0.42 -2.93 -6.03
N PRO A 46 0.39 -1.60 -5.78
CA PRO A 46 1.45 -0.72 -6.26
C PRO A 46 2.85 -1.13 -5.79
N ALA A 47 2.98 -1.58 -4.54
CA ALA A 47 4.25 -2.06 -4.02
C ALA A 47 4.74 -3.33 -4.73
N ALA A 48 3.86 -4.27 -5.04
CA ALA A 48 4.20 -5.46 -5.82
C ALA A 48 4.73 -5.10 -7.21
N VAL A 49 4.06 -4.17 -7.90
CA VAL A 49 4.49 -3.71 -9.24
C VAL A 49 5.86 -3.03 -9.19
N ILE A 50 6.07 -2.12 -8.23
CA ILE A 50 7.35 -1.42 -8.06
C ILE A 50 8.46 -2.42 -7.69
N SER A 51 8.18 -3.34 -6.75
CA SER A 51 9.10 -4.39 -6.36
C SER A 51 9.57 -5.23 -7.55
N MET A 52 8.64 -5.70 -8.37
CA MET A 52 8.96 -6.47 -9.56
C MET A 52 9.78 -5.66 -10.57
N ALA A 53 9.42 -4.40 -10.79
CA ALA A 53 10.15 -3.53 -11.71
C ALA A 53 11.61 -3.31 -11.28
N VAL A 54 11.82 -3.09 -9.97
CA VAL A 54 13.16 -2.86 -9.41
C VAL A 54 13.96 -4.16 -9.35
N LEU A 55 13.35 -5.25 -8.85
CA LEU A 55 14.06 -6.52 -8.67
C LEU A 55 14.37 -7.24 -9.99
N ARG A 56 13.65 -6.94 -11.08
CA ARG A 56 14.01 -7.42 -12.44
C ARG A 56 15.42 -7.01 -12.87
N GLY A 57 15.96 -5.90 -12.35
CA GLY A 57 17.34 -5.48 -12.59
C GLY A 57 18.38 -6.36 -11.89
N PHE A 58 17.98 -7.21 -10.97
CA PHE A 58 18.86 -8.08 -10.20
C PHE A 58 18.70 -9.55 -10.62
N LYS A 59 19.82 -10.26 -10.74
CA LYS A 59 19.82 -11.70 -11.05
C LYS A 59 19.22 -12.50 -9.89
N GLY A 60 18.41 -13.52 -10.21
CA GLY A 60 17.85 -14.44 -9.23
C GLY A 60 16.68 -13.87 -8.41
N MET A 61 15.84 -13.05 -9.03
CA MET A 61 14.57 -12.62 -8.47
C MET A 61 13.64 -13.82 -8.29
N THR A 62 12.96 -13.88 -7.14
CA THR A 62 11.93 -14.89 -6.85
C THR A 62 10.59 -14.25 -6.53
N ILE A 63 9.49 -14.98 -6.78
CA ILE A 63 8.13 -14.51 -6.42
C ILE A 63 8.03 -14.31 -4.91
N GLN A 64 8.66 -15.19 -4.12
CA GLN A 64 8.68 -15.11 -2.66
C GLN A 64 9.36 -13.83 -2.18
N GLU A 65 10.46 -13.42 -2.80
CA GLU A 65 11.14 -12.17 -2.47
C GLU A 65 10.24 -10.96 -2.75
N ASN A 66 9.56 -10.93 -3.91
CA ASN A 66 8.59 -9.88 -4.23
C ASN A 66 7.43 -9.85 -3.25
N ASN A 67 6.93 -11.01 -2.84
CA ASN A 67 5.86 -11.10 -1.84
C ASN A 67 6.29 -10.53 -0.48
N ILE A 68 7.54 -10.75 -0.06
CA ILE A 68 8.08 -10.14 1.17
C ILE A 68 8.15 -8.63 1.05
N VAL A 69 8.67 -8.10 -0.06
CA VAL A 69 8.71 -6.65 -0.30
C VAL A 69 7.32 -6.04 -0.25
N GLN A 70 6.36 -6.64 -0.94
CA GLN A 70 4.97 -6.22 -0.96
C GLN A 70 4.36 -6.28 0.46
N THR A 71 4.63 -7.32 1.22
CA THR A 71 4.11 -7.48 2.59
C THR A 71 4.66 -6.38 3.51
N ILE A 72 5.96 -6.08 3.45
CA ILE A 72 6.56 -4.99 4.21
C ILE A 72 5.94 -3.65 3.80
N ALA A 73 5.82 -3.41 2.50
CA ALA A 73 5.28 -2.15 1.98
C ALA A 73 3.79 -1.96 2.27
N SER A 74 3.03 -3.04 2.40
CA SER A 74 1.59 -2.96 2.76
C SER A 74 1.37 -2.42 4.18
N ALA A 75 2.38 -2.48 5.05
CA ALA A 75 2.32 -1.87 6.37
C ALA A 75 2.08 -0.35 6.31
N ALA A 76 2.51 0.33 5.24
CA ALA A 76 2.22 1.74 5.02
C ALA A 76 0.71 2.03 4.95
N GLY A 77 -0.07 1.13 4.36
CA GLY A 77 -1.53 1.24 4.31
C GLY A 77 -2.20 0.99 5.66
N THR A 78 -1.69 0.03 6.45
CA THR A 78 -2.25 -0.30 7.76
C THR A 78 -1.97 0.77 8.82
N LEU A 79 -0.84 1.49 8.71
CA LEU A 79 -0.54 2.65 9.57
C LEU A 79 -1.53 3.81 9.37
N SER A 80 -2.35 3.78 8.33
CA SER A 80 -3.35 4.81 8.07
C SER A 80 -4.35 5.00 9.21
N ALA A 81 -4.70 3.95 9.93
CA ALA A 81 -5.59 4.05 11.08
C ALA A 81 -5.05 5.01 12.16
N ILE A 82 -3.74 5.04 12.36
CA ILE A 82 -3.07 5.91 13.33
C ILE A 82 -3.14 7.37 12.89
N ILE A 83 -3.09 7.64 11.59
CA ILE A 83 -3.17 8.99 11.02
C ILE A 83 -4.50 9.67 11.37
N PHE A 84 -5.58 8.92 11.53
CA PHE A 84 -6.88 9.47 11.89
C PHE A 84 -7.08 9.59 13.41
N VAL A 85 -6.39 8.78 14.20
CA VAL A 85 -6.56 8.76 15.66
C VAL A 85 -5.67 9.78 16.36
N LEU A 86 -4.37 9.82 16.03
CA LEU A 86 -3.42 10.71 16.73
C LEU A 86 -3.73 12.21 16.58
N PRO A 87 -4.14 12.73 15.41
CA PRO A 87 -4.55 14.13 15.31
C PRO A 87 -5.73 14.48 16.21
N GLY A 88 -6.62 13.52 16.48
CA GLY A 88 -7.73 13.69 17.43
C GLY A 88 -7.25 14.11 18.83
N LEU A 89 -6.13 13.56 19.30
CA LEU A 89 -5.55 13.92 20.60
C LEU A 89 -5.05 15.38 20.65
N VAL A 90 -4.59 15.88 19.51
CA VAL A 90 -4.18 17.29 19.38
C VAL A 90 -5.40 18.19 19.31
N ILE A 91 -6.44 17.79 18.58
CA ILE A 91 -7.68 18.58 18.41
C ILE A 91 -8.42 18.73 19.76
N ILE A 92 -8.47 17.69 20.58
CA ILE A 92 -9.10 17.77 21.92
C ILE A 92 -8.22 18.47 22.97
N GLY A 93 -7.02 18.91 22.58
CA GLY A 93 -6.10 19.63 23.47
C GLY A 93 -5.31 18.75 24.45
N TRP A 94 -5.39 17.41 24.30
CA TRP A 94 -4.61 16.50 25.14
C TRP A 94 -3.11 16.59 24.84
N TRP A 95 -2.75 16.78 23.58
CA TRP A 95 -1.39 16.99 23.11
C TRP A 95 -1.26 18.38 22.48
N SER A 96 -0.18 19.08 22.81
CA SER A 96 0.17 20.36 22.18
C SER A 96 0.88 20.19 20.82
N GLY A 97 1.13 18.95 20.41
CA GLY A 97 1.80 18.56 19.16
C GLY A 97 1.95 17.05 19.12
N PHE A 98 2.73 16.53 18.18
CA PHE A 98 2.99 15.09 18.08
C PHE A 98 4.28 14.72 18.82
N PRO A 99 4.21 14.17 20.06
CA PRO A 99 5.40 13.72 20.76
C PRO A 99 5.98 12.49 20.06
N TYR A 100 7.19 12.63 19.52
CA TYR A 100 7.81 11.59 18.68
C TYR A 100 7.88 10.23 19.36
N TRP A 101 8.42 10.17 20.58
CA TRP A 101 8.60 8.92 21.31
C TRP A 101 7.29 8.23 21.69
N ALA A 102 6.30 9.01 22.14
CA ALA A 102 4.99 8.45 22.48
C ALA A 102 4.27 7.94 21.23
N SER A 103 4.27 8.69 20.13
CA SER A 103 3.69 8.26 18.86
C SER A 103 4.38 7.01 18.32
N THR A 104 5.71 6.95 18.37
CA THR A 104 6.47 5.77 17.95
C THR A 104 6.16 4.55 18.82
N ALA A 105 6.07 4.72 20.14
CA ALA A 105 5.71 3.63 21.04
C ALA A 105 4.29 3.09 20.77
N ILE A 106 3.31 3.98 20.57
CA ILE A 106 1.94 3.59 20.23
C ILE A 106 1.92 2.80 18.92
N CYS A 107 2.61 3.27 17.90
CA CYS A 107 2.71 2.56 16.61
C CYS A 107 3.38 1.19 16.77
N ALA A 108 4.47 1.11 17.53
CA ALA A 108 5.22 -0.13 17.73
C ALA A 108 4.39 -1.16 18.52
N PHE A 109 3.82 -0.78 19.65
CA PHE A 109 2.98 -1.68 20.46
C PHE A 109 1.71 -2.08 19.71
N GLY A 110 1.06 -1.15 19.01
CA GLY A 110 -0.10 -1.44 18.19
C GLY A 110 0.24 -2.43 17.05
N GLY A 111 1.38 -2.26 16.41
CA GLY A 111 1.88 -3.18 15.39
C GLY A 111 2.14 -4.58 15.94
N VAL A 112 2.83 -4.69 17.08
CA VAL A 112 3.07 -5.98 17.76
C VAL A 112 1.76 -6.66 18.12
N LEU A 113 0.81 -5.94 18.74
CA LEU A 113 -0.50 -6.48 19.07
C LEU A 113 -1.24 -6.96 17.80
N GLY A 114 -1.23 -6.17 16.73
CA GLY A 114 -1.85 -6.54 15.46
C GLY A 114 -1.29 -7.85 14.89
N VAL A 115 0.02 -8.02 14.91
CA VAL A 115 0.67 -9.27 14.49
C VAL A 115 0.27 -10.43 15.39
N MET A 116 0.27 -10.26 16.70
CA MET A 116 -0.14 -11.31 17.66
C MET A 116 -1.59 -11.74 17.44
N TYR A 117 -2.50 -10.81 17.17
CA TYR A 117 -3.89 -11.13 16.86
C TYR A 117 -4.05 -11.79 15.49
N SER A 118 -3.24 -11.41 14.51
CA SER A 118 -3.36 -11.96 13.15
C SER A 118 -3.00 -13.45 13.07
N ILE A 119 -2.15 -13.95 13.97
CA ILE A 119 -1.76 -15.38 14.01
C ILE A 119 -2.97 -16.30 14.23
N PRO A 120 -3.76 -16.19 15.30
CA PRO A 120 -4.95 -17.04 15.49
C PRO A 120 -6.06 -16.71 14.47
N LEU A 121 -6.25 -15.43 14.13
CA LEU A 121 -7.27 -15.00 13.17
C LEU A 121 -7.02 -15.56 11.77
N ARG A 122 -5.76 -15.62 11.32
CA ARG A 122 -5.41 -16.22 10.04
C ARG A 122 -5.90 -17.66 9.93
N ARG A 123 -5.75 -18.45 10.99
CA ARG A 123 -6.20 -19.83 10.99
C ARG A 123 -7.72 -19.92 10.84
N ALA A 124 -8.46 -19.11 11.57
CA ALA A 124 -9.92 -19.11 11.56
C ALA A 124 -10.51 -18.50 10.28
N LEU A 125 -9.96 -17.36 9.84
CA LEU A 125 -10.56 -16.57 8.75
C LEU A 125 -9.98 -16.88 7.37
N VAL A 126 -8.74 -17.38 7.26
CA VAL A 126 -8.09 -17.63 5.97
C VAL A 126 -8.03 -19.13 5.67
N THR A 127 -7.56 -19.96 6.64
CA THR A 127 -7.33 -21.38 6.36
C THR A 127 -8.56 -22.26 6.58
N GLN A 128 -9.52 -21.83 7.39
CA GLN A 128 -10.71 -22.59 7.77
C GLN A 128 -12.02 -21.89 7.34
N SER A 129 -11.95 -20.95 6.42
CA SER A 129 -13.13 -20.24 5.91
C SER A 129 -13.09 -20.09 4.40
N ASP A 130 -14.26 -19.99 3.79
CA ASP A 130 -14.45 -19.76 2.36
C ASP A 130 -14.61 -18.27 2.03
N LEU A 131 -14.06 -17.37 2.86
CA LEU A 131 -14.15 -15.93 2.65
C LEU A 131 -13.34 -15.51 1.41
N PRO A 132 -13.97 -14.75 0.49
CA PRO A 132 -13.23 -14.22 -0.65
C PRO A 132 -12.32 -13.07 -0.21
N TYR A 133 -11.06 -13.14 -0.61
CA TYR A 133 -10.06 -12.07 -0.40
C TYR A 133 -9.69 -11.44 -1.75
N PRO A 134 -10.54 -10.60 -2.35
CA PRO A 134 -10.36 -10.14 -3.73
C PRO A 134 -9.05 -9.36 -3.92
N GLU A 135 -8.65 -8.54 -2.96
CA GLU A 135 -7.39 -7.80 -3.03
C GLU A 135 -6.18 -8.74 -2.94
N GLY A 136 -6.21 -9.73 -2.04
CA GLY A 136 -5.15 -10.72 -1.90
C GLY A 136 -5.02 -11.59 -3.14
N VAL A 137 -6.13 -12.00 -3.72
CA VAL A 137 -6.17 -12.78 -4.98
C VAL A 137 -5.59 -11.94 -6.13
N ALA A 138 -6.04 -10.69 -6.29
CA ALA A 138 -5.51 -9.80 -7.32
C ALA A 138 -4.00 -9.55 -7.16
N CYS A 139 -3.52 -9.35 -5.93
CA CYS A 139 -2.09 -9.19 -5.67
C CYS A 139 -1.29 -10.46 -6.00
N ALA A 140 -1.83 -11.64 -5.69
CA ALA A 140 -1.21 -12.92 -6.02
C ALA A 140 -1.11 -13.12 -7.55
N GLU A 141 -2.15 -12.76 -8.30
CA GLU A 141 -2.13 -12.82 -9.77
C GLU A 141 -1.09 -11.86 -10.35
N VAL A 142 -1.02 -10.62 -9.85
CA VAL A 142 0.03 -9.65 -10.25
C VAL A 142 1.43 -10.22 -10.00
N LEU A 143 1.66 -10.85 -8.85
CA LEU A 143 2.95 -11.45 -8.50
C LEU A 143 3.30 -12.65 -9.41
N LYS A 144 2.34 -13.52 -9.73
CA LYS A 144 2.54 -14.67 -10.63
C LYS A 144 2.93 -14.21 -12.03
N VAL A 145 2.17 -13.27 -12.59
CA VAL A 145 2.41 -12.72 -13.92
C VAL A 145 3.77 -12.00 -13.98
N GLY A 146 4.11 -11.27 -12.93
CA GLY A 146 5.39 -10.57 -12.84
C GLY A 146 6.60 -11.47 -12.61
N GLY A 147 6.39 -12.66 -12.02
CA GLY A 147 7.45 -13.62 -11.69
C GLY A 147 7.98 -14.44 -12.86
N GLY A 148 7.33 -14.41 -14.01
CA GLY A 148 7.80 -15.10 -15.22
C GLY A 148 7.49 -16.62 -15.25
N ASP A 149 6.76 -17.15 -14.28
CA ASP A 149 6.33 -18.56 -14.25
C ASP A 149 5.10 -18.85 -15.13
N SER A 150 4.57 -17.85 -15.80
CA SER A 150 3.42 -18.03 -16.69
C SER A 150 3.89 -18.51 -18.07
N ALA A 151 3.65 -19.79 -18.33
CA ALA A 151 3.84 -20.43 -19.62
C ALA A 151 2.84 -19.97 -20.72
N GLU A 152 2.10 -18.90 -20.51
CA GLU A 152 1.09 -18.40 -21.45
C GLU A 152 1.42 -16.98 -21.90
N ALA A 153 1.77 -16.87 -23.18
CA ALA A 153 2.05 -15.59 -23.84
C ALA A 153 0.90 -14.56 -23.74
N ALA A 154 -0.35 -15.01 -23.60
CA ALA A 154 -1.53 -14.16 -23.41
C ALA A 154 -1.52 -13.44 -22.07
N ALA A 155 -1.11 -14.10 -20.98
CA ALA A 155 -1.00 -13.48 -19.67
C ALA A 155 0.11 -12.41 -19.61
N VAL A 156 1.14 -12.53 -20.44
CA VAL A 156 2.23 -11.55 -20.56
C VAL A 156 1.75 -10.26 -21.24
N GLU A 157 0.87 -10.36 -22.22
CA GLU A 157 0.30 -9.19 -22.92
C GLU A 157 -0.64 -8.40 -22.01
N GLU A 158 -1.56 -9.08 -21.31
CA GLU A 158 -2.47 -8.48 -20.33
C GLU A 158 -1.71 -7.81 -19.18
N SER A 159 -0.61 -8.41 -18.73
CA SER A 159 0.28 -7.82 -17.73
C SER A 159 1.02 -6.58 -18.23
N ARG A 160 1.46 -6.55 -19.48
CA ARG A 160 2.10 -5.36 -20.07
C ARG A 160 1.13 -4.20 -20.18
N ASP A 161 -0.11 -4.47 -20.54
CA ASP A 161 -1.14 -3.44 -20.65
C ASP A 161 -1.57 -2.95 -19.27
N GLY A 162 -1.70 -3.82 -18.29
CA GLY A 162 -1.91 -3.44 -16.89
C GLY A 162 -0.77 -2.58 -16.34
N LEU A 163 0.49 -2.98 -16.58
CA LEU A 163 1.66 -2.18 -16.17
C LEU A 163 1.71 -0.82 -16.88
N ARG A 164 1.41 -0.78 -18.18
CA ARG A 164 1.31 0.47 -18.93
C ARG A 164 0.22 1.38 -18.39
N ALA A 165 -0.96 0.82 -18.09
CA ALA A 165 -2.07 1.58 -17.50
C ALA A 165 -1.67 2.20 -16.15
N VAL A 166 -1.00 1.44 -15.28
CA VAL A 166 -0.49 1.95 -13.99
C VAL A 166 0.56 3.04 -14.20
N VAL A 167 1.51 2.85 -15.10
CA VAL A 167 2.56 3.84 -15.39
C VAL A 167 1.96 5.12 -15.98
N TRP A 168 1.10 5.00 -16.99
CA TRP A 168 0.43 6.16 -17.58
C TRP A 168 -0.49 6.86 -16.60
N GLY A 169 -1.27 6.12 -15.81
CA GLY A 169 -2.11 6.68 -14.75
C GLY A 169 -1.28 7.44 -13.72
N SER A 170 -0.12 6.90 -13.32
CA SER A 170 0.79 7.57 -12.39
C SER A 170 1.40 8.85 -12.97
N ILE A 171 1.80 8.82 -14.24
CA ILE A 171 2.33 10.01 -14.94
C ILE A 171 1.26 11.09 -15.03
N VAL A 172 0.05 10.75 -15.49
CA VAL A 172 -1.05 11.70 -15.63
C VAL A 172 -1.43 12.29 -14.26
N SER A 173 -1.55 11.45 -13.22
CA SER A 173 -1.83 11.91 -11.86
C SER A 173 -0.73 12.81 -11.31
N SER A 174 0.54 12.49 -11.57
CA SER A 174 1.67 13.32 -11.14
C SER A 174 1.69 14.68 -11.83
N VAL A 175 1.46 14.69 -13.15
CA VAL A 175 1.36 15.94 -13.91
C VAL A 175 0.20 16.78 -13.41
N PHE A 176 -0.96 16.17 -13.18
CA PHE A 176 -2.12 16.86 -12.63
C PHE A 176 -1.85 17.42 -11.22
N ALA A 177 -1.18 16.64 -10.37
CA ALA A 177 -0.79 17.09 -9.02
C ALA A 177 0.17 18.29 -9.07
N VAL A 178 1.12 18.31 -10.02
CA VAL A 178 2.02 19.46 -10.25
C VAL A 178 1.21 20.68 -10.72
N ILE A 179 0.28 20.50 -11.66
CA ILE A 179 -0.58 21.60 -12.13
C ILE A 179 -1.41 22.19 -10.98
N VAL A 180 -2.00 21.34 -10.13
CA VAL A 180 -2.74 21.81 -8.94
C VAL A 180 -1.79 22.52 -7.95
N ALA A 181 -0.57 22.04 -7.78
CA ALA A 181 0.42 22.64 -6.90
C ALA A 181 0.88 24.05 -7.37
N THR A 182 0.84 24.31 -8.68
CA THR A 182 1.14 25.66 -9.22
C THR A 182 0.06 26.70 -8.89
N ARG A 183 -1.10 26.26 -8.36
CA ARG A 183 -2.27 27.13 -8.02
C ARG A 183 -2.78 27.98 -9.19
N VAL A 184 -2.51 27.56 -10.42
CA VAL A 184 -3.08 28.21 -11.63
C VAL A 184 -4.60 28.00 -11.69
N PHE A 185 -5.07 26.88 -11.16
CA PHE A 185 -6.49 26.60 -11.01
C PHE A 185 -6.87 26.60 -9.54
N ALA A 186 -8.10 27.06 -9.23
CA ALA A 186 -8.63 26.97 -7.88
C ALA A 186 -8.75 25.51 -7.47
N SER A 187 -8.21 25.16 -6.29
CA SER A 187 -8.24 23.79 -5.75
C SER A 187 -9.63 23.34 -5.34
N ASP A 188 -10.53 24.30 -5.13
CA ASP A 188 -11.92 24.10 -4.69
C ASP A 188 -12.82 25.18 -5.24
N VAL A 189 -14.00 24.78 -5.67
CA VAL A 189 -15.07 25.68 -6.11
C VAL A 189 -16.23 25.52 -5.16
N VAL A 190 -16.40 26.48 -4.26
CA VAL A 190 -17.53 26.50 -3.34
C VAL A 190 -18.71 27.26 -4.01
N ARG A 191 -19.77 26.55 -4.35
CA ARG A 191 -21.03 27.12 -4.76
C ARG A 191 -22.03 27.02 -3.64
N TYR A 192 -22.48 28.18 -3.13
CA TYR A 192 -23.57 28.25 -2.18
C TYR A 192 -24.90 28.23 -2.93
N PHE A 193 -25.69 27.19 -2.72
CA PHE A 193 -27.09 27.16 -3.18
C PHE A 193 -27.98 27.65 -2.03
N ARG A 194 -28.63 28.80 -2.20
CA ARG A 194 -29.75 29.20 -1.31
C ARG A 194 -30.95 28.32 -1.66
N VAL A 195 -31.31 27.43 -0.80
CA VAL A 195 -32.56 26.66 -0.88
C VAL A 195 -33.58 27.36 0.03
N GLY A 196 -34.38 28.20 -0.58
CA GLY A 196 -35.63 28.71 0.01
C GLY A 196 -35.45 29.68 1.18
N GLU A 197 -35.86 30.92 0.99
CA GLU A 197 -36.33 31.75 2.07
C GLU A 197 -37.69 31.20 2.50
N ARG A 198 -37.79 30.65 3.70
CA ARG A 198 -38.99 30.68 4.50
C ARG A 198 -38.64 31.41 5.76
N GLY A 199 -39.38 32.53 5.93
CA GLY A 199 -39.30 33.53 6.93
C GLY A 199 -39.38 33.10 8.37
#